data_1867d5c92e7188a9d5203c947c3ba605
#
_entry.id   1867d5c92e7188a9d5203c947c3ba605
#
_cell.length_a   1.000
_cell.length_b   1.000
_cell.length_c   1.000
_cell.angle_alpha   90.00
_cell.angle_beta   90.00
_cell.angle_gamma   90.00
#
_symmetry.space_group_name_H-M   'P 1'
#
loop_
_entity.id
_entity.type
_entity.pdbx_description
1 polymer ?
#
loop_
_entity_poly.entity_id
_entity_poly.type
_entity_poly.pdbx_seq_one_letter_code
_entity_poly.pdbx_strand_id
1 'polypeptide(L)'
;MGVKRLAGAYLAVVGAAVAIHFVLDPLLYEWESGEGVPAAWIALDWLMGVGLAIALYATFIAKRGADRGADLRAYLVANTQFFVAAGLTLLFLWNAFQISWSAGDQTPDAQVWVLIDVVLPMLFVTVGMGLWSDAESEGTAP
;
A
#
# COMPACT_ATOMS: atom_id res chain seq x y z
N MET A 1 15.04 -5.26 17.05
CA MET A 1 13.77 -4.67 16.58
C MET A 1 12.99 -5.80 15.93
N GLY A 2 11.75 -6.07 16.37
CA GLY A 2 10.97 -7.21 15.83
C GLY A 2 10.54 -6.96 14.38
N VAL A 3 10.38 -8.02 13.60
CA VAL A 3 9.99 -7.95 12.18
C VAL A 3 8.69 -7.16 11.99
N LYS A 4 7.71 -7.31 12.90
CA LYS A 4 6.45 -6.56 12.87
C LYS A 4 6.67 -5.04 12.98
N ARG A 5 7.58 -4.58 13.85
CA ARG A 5 7.91 -3.15 13.97
C ARG A 5 8.56 -2.60 12.71
N LEU A 6 9.47 -3.37 12.11
CA LEU A 6 10.11 -2.96 10.86
C LEU A 6 9.10 -2.86 9.73
N ALA A 7 8.24 -3.88 9.58
CA ALA A 7 7.17 -3.89 8.59
C ALA A 7 6.19 -2.73 8.81
N GLY A 8 5.78 -2.49 10.06
CA GLY A 8 4.90 -1.38 10.42
C GLY A 8 5.50 -0.02 10.11
N ALA A 9 6.76 0.21 10.48
CA ALA A 9 7.49 1.44 10.17
C ALA A 9 7.63 1.64 8.66
N TYR A 10 8.00 0.59 7.93
CA TYR A 10 8.12 0.63 6.47
C TYR A 10 6.81 1.08 5.82
N LEU A 11 5.69 0.43 6.15
CA LEU A 11 4.39 0.78 5.60
C LEU A 11 3.99 2.22 5.92
N ALA A 12 4.16 2.66 7.17
CA ALA A 12 3.82 4.01 7.58
C ALA A 12 4.66 5.07 6.85
N VAL A 13 5.97 4.85 6.72
CA VAL A 13 6.89 5.78 6.04
C VAL A 13 6.61 5.82 4.54
N VAL A 14 6.45 4.67 3.87
CA VAL A 14 6.14 4.63 2.43
C VAL A 14 4.78 5.24 2.16
N GLY A 15 3.75 4.91 2.97
CA GLY A 15 2.43 5.51 2.83
C GLY A 15 2.46 7.04 2.96
N ALA A 16 3.18 7.56 3.97
CA ALA A 16 3.35 9.00 4.14
C ALA A 16 4.11 9.64 2.96
N ALA A 17 5.18 8.99 2.48
CA ALA A 17 5.96 9.49 1.34
C ALA A 17 5.11 9.56 0.06
N VAL A 18 4.31 8.53 -0.24
CA VAL A 18 3.40 8.52 -1.40
C VAL A 18 2.36 9.64 -1.27
N ALA A 19 1.71 9.77 -0.11
CA ALA A 19 0.70 10.81 0.11
C ALA A 19 1.27 12.22 -0.07
N ILE A 20 2.44 12.49 0.52
CA ILE A 20 3.10 13.80 0.41
C ILE A 20 3.51 14.05 -1.04
N HIS A 21 4.12 13.07 -1.70
CA HIS A 21 4.57 13.22 -3.08
C HIS A 21 3.39 13.45 -4.03
N PHE A 22 2.29 12.69 -3.87
CA PHE A 22 1.07 12.85 -4.64
C PHE A 22 0.45 14.25 -4.50
N VAL A 23 0.38 14.78 -3.27
CA VAL A 23 -0.15 16.14 -3.03
C VAL A 23 0.76 17.22 -3.62
N LEU A 24 2.07 17.00 -3.62
CA LEU A 24 3.05 17.95 -4.17
C LEU A 24 3.29 17.77 -5.68
N ASP A 25 2.82 16.68 -6.28
CA ASP A 25 3.04 16.36 -7.70
C ASP A 25 2.79 17.54 -8.65
N PRO A 26 1.66 18.28 -8.56
CA PRO A 26 1.39 19.41 -9.44
C PRO A 26 2.33 20.61 -9.23
N LEU A 27 3.08 20.64 -8.12
CA LEU A 27 4.07 21.68 -7.81
C LEU A 27 5.49 21.28 -8.21
N LEU A 28 5.73 19.96 -8.32
CA LEU A 28 7.06 19.41 -8.59
C LEU A 28 7.28 19.12 -10.07
N TYR A 29 6.23 18.84 -10.82
CA TYR A 29 6.32 18.37 -12.21
C TYR A 29 5.39 19.17 -13.13
N GLU A 30 5.93 19.57 -14.27
CA GLU A 30 5.16 20.03 -15.42
C GLU A 30 4.95 18.81 -16.33
N TRP A 31 3.75 18.25 -16.32
CA TRP A 31 3.43 17.08 -17.15
C TRP A 31 3.21 17.50 -18.60
N GLU A 32 4.28 17.51 -19.42
CA GLU A 32 4.18 17.70 -20.86
C GLU A 32 3.96 16.36 -21.57
N SER A 33 3.18 16.40 -22.67
CA SER A 33 2.94 15.21 -23.48
C SER A 33 4.25 14.73 -24.14
N GLY A 34 4.66 13.51 -23.80
CA GLY A 34 5.87 12.85 -24.30
C GLY A 34 7.03 12.80 -23.32
N GLU A 35 6.92 13.39 -22.15
CA GLU A 35 7.87 13.17 -21.06
C GLU A 35 7.63 11.82 -20.37
N GLY A 36 8.71 11.18 -19.95
CA GLY A 36 8.65 9.93 -19.20
C GLY A 36 8.24 10.16 -17.73
N VAL A 37 7.87 9.08 -17.04
CA VAL A 37 7.54 9.12 -15.61
C VAL A 37 8.75 9.61 -14.80
N PRO A 38 8.59 10.59 -13.91
CA PRO A 38 9.68 11.07 -13.06
C PRO A 38 10.33 9.95 -12.23
N ALA A 39 11.65 10.00 -12.07
CA ALA A 39 12.41 8.96 -11.36
C ALA A 39 11.94 8.74 -9.91
N ALA A 40 11.41 9.79 -9.26
CA ALA A 40 10.85 9.69 -7.92
C ALA A 40 9.61 8.78 -7.88
N TRP A 41 8.72 8.90 -8.85
CA TRP A 41 7.57 8.02 -8.98
C TRP A 41 7.98 6.57 -9.23
N ILE A 42 8.96 6.33 -10.12
CA ILE A 42 9.49 4.98 -10.36
C ILE A 42 10.04 4.37 -9.07
N ALA A 43 10.75 5.15 -8.26
CA ALA A 43 11.26 4.67 -6.97
C ALA A 43 10.13 4.37 -5.98
N LEU A 44 9.11 5.24 -5.91
CA LEU A 44 7.94 5.04 -5.07
C LEU A 44 7.14 3.80 -5.49
N ASP A 45 6.97 3.55 -6.80
CA ASP A 45 6.27 2.37 -7.32
C ASP A 45 6.91 1.07 -6.83
N TRP A 46 8.24 0.97 -6.85
CA TRP A 46 8.94 -0.20 -6.28
C TRP A 46 8.70 -0.35 -4.78
N LEU A 47 8.74 0.75 -4.03
CA LEU A 47 8.44 0.73 -2.59
C LEU A 47 6.96 0.37 -2.34
N MET A 48 6.04 0.90 -3.13
CA MET A 48 4.61 0.57 -3.06
C MET A 48 4.37 -0.92 -3.34
N GLY A 49 5.00 -1.49 -4.36
CA GLY A 49 4.90 -2.92 -4.68
C GLY A 49 5.34 -3.83 -3.53
N VAL A 50 6.48 -3.53 -2.91
CA VAL A 50 6.94 -4.25 -1.71
C VAL A 50 5.98 -4.04 -0.54
N GLY A 51 5.52 -2.80 -0.32
CA GLY A 51 4.54 -2.48 0.72
C GLY A 51 3.21 -3.21 0.56
N LEU A 52 2.70 -3.32 -0.68
CA LEU A 52 1.48 -4.07 -0.97
C LEU A 52 1.63 -5.56 -0.64
N ALA A 53 2.79 -6.17 -0.95
CA ALA A 53 3.04 -7.56 -0.58
C ALA A 53 3.04 -7.75 0.95
N ILE A 54 3.66 -6.83 1.69
CA ILE A 54 3.66 -6.84 3.17
C ILE A 54 2.24 -6.64 3.70
N ALA A 55 1.51 -5.63 3.21
CA ALA A 55 0.16 -5.31 3.66
C ALA A 55 -0.82 -6.45 3.35
N LEU A 56 -0.74 -7.04 2.16
CA LEU A 56 -1.57 -8.17 1.77
C LEU A 56 -1.35 -9.37 2.69
N TYR A 57 -0.08 -9.71 2.98
CA TYR A 57 0.24 -10.80 3.90
C TYR A 57 -0.24 -10.52 5.32
N ALA A 58 0.03 -9.32 5.85
CA ALA A 58 -0.36 -8.93 7.20
C ALA A 58 -1.89 -8.96 7.38
N THR A 59 -2.62 -8.37 6.43
CA THR A 59 -4.09 -8.35 6.46
C THR A 59 -4.71 -9.73 6.26
N PHE A 60 -4.09 -10.61 5.46
CA PHE A 60 -4.50 -12.00 5.33
C PHE A 60 -4.40 -12.75 6.66
N ILE A 61 -3.30 -12.59 7.40
CA ILE A 61 -3.12 -13.22 8.72
C ILE A 61 -4.14 -12.67 9.72
N ALA A 62 -4.34 -11.33 9.75
CA ALA A 62 -5.32 -10.69 10.62
C ALA A 62 -6.75 -11.18 10.32
N LYS A 63 -7.12 -11.28 9.03
CA LYS A 63 -8.39 -11.83 8.60
C LYS A 63 -8.58 -13.26 9.10
N ARG A 64 -7.61 -14.14 8.90
CA ARG A 64 -7.70 -15.54 9.37
C ARG A 64 -7.83 -15.65 10.89
N GLY A 65 -7.25 -14.74 11.63
CA GLY A 65 -7.44 -14.63 13.07
C GLY A 65 -8.87 -14.21 13.44
N ALA A 66 -9.36 -13.16 12.79
CA ALA A 66 -10.69 -12.60 13.02
C ALA A 66 -11.82 -13.56 12.61
N ASP A 67 -11.65 -14.37 11.56
CA ASP A 67 -12.62 -15.39 11.12
C ASP A 67 -12.87 -16.48 12.18
N ARG A 68 -11.97 -16.64 13.16
CA ARG A 68 -12.07 -17.59 14.26
C ARG A 68 -12.59 -16.98 15.56
N GLY A 69 -12.66 -15.66 15.60
CA GLY A 69 -13.09 -14.87 16.78
C GLY A 69 -14.60 -14.61 16.77
N ALA A 70 -15.12 -14.20 17.93
CA ALA A 70 -16.52 -13.83 18.09
C ALA A 70 -16.76 -12.30 17.98
N ASP A 71 -15.71 -11.49 17.80
CA ASP A 71 -15.81 -10.04 17.71
C ASP A 71 -16.13 -9.58 16.28
N LEU A 72 -17.39 -9.15 16.08
CA LEU A 72 -17.88 -8.65 14.79
C LEU A 72 -17.09 -7.42 14.28
N ARG A 73 -16.66 -6.54 15.18
CA ARG A 73 -15.89 -5.36 14.79
C ARG A 73 -14.52 -5.75 14.24
N ALA A 74 -13.81 -6.62 14.95
CA ALA A 74 -12.51 -7.12 14.51
C ALA A 74 -12.64 -7.86 13.17
N TYR A 75 -13.69 -8.66 13.00
CA TYR A 75 -14.02 -9.36 11.76
C TYR A 75 -14.22 -8.37 10.59
N LEU A 76 -15.07 -7.36 10.76
CA LEU A 76 -15.34 -6.38 9.70
C LEU A 76 -14.09 -5.59 9.31
N VAL A 77 -13.32 -5.11 10.30
CA VAL A 77 -12.09 -4.35 10.04
C VAL A 77 -11.07 -5.19 9.28
N ALA A 78 -10.79 -6.41 9.75
CA ALA A 78 -9.79 -7.29 9.13
C ALA A 78 -10.19 -7.70 7.71
N ASN A 79 -11.46 -8.02 7.48
CA ASN A 79 -11.95 -8.34 6.14
C ASN A 79 -11.88 -7.14 5.20
N THR A 80 -12.31 -5.96 5.63
CA THR A 80 -12.23 -4.74 4.82
C THR A 80 -10.78 -4.44 4.42
N GLN A 81 -9.86 -4.46 5.39
CA GLN A 81 -8.43 -4.20 5.10
C GLN A 81 -7.85 -5.24 4.12
N PHE A 82 -8.19 -6.52 4.29
CA PHE A 82 -7.71 -7.56 3.38
C PHE A 82 -8.22 -7.37 1.95
N PHE A 83 -9.53 -7.14 1.76
CA PHE A 83 -10.08 -6.96 0.43
C PHE A 83 -9.62 -5.66 -0.23
N VAL A 84 -9.41 -4.58 0.53
CA VAL A 84 -8.79 -3.35 0.03
C VAL A 84 -7.35 -3.60 -0.39
N ALA A 85 -6.56 -4.30 0.42
CA ALA A 85 -5.18 -4.67 0.08
C ALA A 85 -5.11 -5.54 -1.19
N ALA A 86 -5.99 -6.54 -1.30
CA ALA A 86 -6.06 -7.40 -2.47
C ALA A 86 -6.47 -6.63 -3.74
N GLY A 87 -7.50 -5.79 -3.65
CA GLY A 87 -7.96 -4.95 -4.75
C GLY A 87 -6.88 -3.98 -5.24
N LEU A 88 -6.22 -3.27 -4.30
CA LEU A 88 -5.11 -2.37 -4.64
C LEU A 88 -3.93 -3.11 -5.26
N THR A 89 -3.60 -4.31 -4.75
CA THR A 89 -2.52 -5.13 -5.33
C THR A 89 -2.84 -5.50 -6.79
N LEU A 90 -4.07 -5.90 -7.08
CA LEU A 90 -4.48 -6.21 -8.45
C LEU A 90 -4.45 -4.99 -9.37
N LEU A 91 -4.96 -3.84 -8.91
CA LEU A 91 -4.94 -2.59 -9.68
C LEU A 91 -3.50 -2.11 -9.93
N PHE A 92 -2.65 -2.17 -8.91
CA PHE A 92 -1.25 -1.82 -9.01
C PHE A 92 -0.52 -2.70 -10.02
N LEU A 93 -0.64 -4.02 -9.92
CA LEU A 93 0.00 -4.95 -10.84
C LEU A 93 -0.53 -4.77 -12.26
N TRP A 94 -1.84 -4.58 -12.43
CA TRP A 94 -2.43 -4.29 -13.74
C TRP A 94 -1.78 -3.08 -14.40
N ASN A 95 -1.71 -1.94 -13.70
CA ASN A 95 -1.12 -0.72 -14.25
C ASN A 95 0.40 -0.83 -14.43
N ALA A 96 1.12 -1.44 -13.48
CA ALA A 96 2.56 -1.64 -13.57
C ALA A 96 2.93 -2.54 -14.77
N PHE A 97 2.16 -3.59 -15.05
CA PHE A 97 2.39 -4.45 -16.21
C PHE A 97 2.07 -3.77 -17.53
N GLN A 98 1.10 -2.87 -17.59
CA GLN A 98 0.83 -2.07 -18.77
C GLN A 98 2.02 -1.18 -19.14
N ILE A 99 2.69 -0.56 -18.15
CA ILE A 99 3.89 0.25 -18.37
C ILE A 99 5.07 -0.60 -18.86
N SER A 100 5.29 -1.77 -18.25
CA SER A 100 6.54 -2.51 -18.40
C SER A 100 6.52 -3.58 -19.49
N TRP A 101 5.36 -4.16 -19.81
CA TRP A 101 5.28 -5.36 -20.67
C TRP A 101 4.09 -5.39 -21.63
N SER A 102 3.35 -4.30 -21.85
CA SER A 102 2.29 -4.34 -22.83
C SER A 102 2.85 -4.46 -24.25
N ALA A 103 2.26 -5.36 -25.05
CA ALA A 103 2.63 -5.59 -26.44
C ALA A 103 1.99 -4.57 -27.41
N GLY A 104 1.83 -3.31 -27.01
CA GLY A 104 1.23 -2.25 -27.82
C GLY A 104 1.30 -0.89 -27.14
N ASP A 105 0.82 0.17 -27.81
CA ASP A 105 0.70 1.55 -27.29
C ASP A 105 -0.38 1.68 -26.20
N GLN A 106 -0.38 0.80 -25.22
CA GLN A 106 -1.29 0.89 -24.10
C GLN A 106 -0.71 1.85 -23.08
N THR A 107 -1.36 2.99 -22.89
CA THR A 107 -1.04 3.92 -21.80
C THR A 107 -1.69 3.43 -20.52
N PRO A 108 -0.97 3.48 -19.38
CA PRO A 108 -1.54 3.20 -18.06
C PRO A 108 -2.76 4.10 -17.81
N ASP A 109 -3.77 3.57 -17.13
CA ASP A 109 -4.92 4.37 -16.75
C ASP A 109 -4.53 5.34 -15.63
N ALA A 110 -4.44 6.63 -15.96
CA ALA A 110 -4.09 7.68 -15.03
C ALA A 110 -5.09 7.78 -13.85
N GLN A 111 -6.38 7.49 -14.07
CA GLN A 111 -7.38 7.52 -13.00
C GLN A 111 -7.17 6.38 -12.01
N VAL A 112 -6.73 5.22 -12.48
CA VAL A 112 -6.39 4.09 -11.62
C VAL A 112 -5.16 4.41 -10.76
N TRP A 113 -4.14 5.10 -11.31
CA TRP A 113 -3.01 5.58 -10.52
C TRP A 113 -3.46 6.55 -9.42
N VAL A 114 -4.29 7.55 -9.74
CA VAL A 114 -4.84 8.47 -8.73
C VAL A 114 -5.58 7.72 -7.62
N LEU A 115 -6.37 6.69 -7.96
CA LEU A 115 -7.05 5.87 -6.96
C LEU A 115 -6.06 5.11 -6.06
N ILE A 116 -5.01 4.54 -6.65
CA ILE A 116 -3.95 3.84 -5.90
C ILE A 116 -3.27 4.83 -4.95
N ASP A 117 -2.83 5.98 -5.44
CA ASP A 117 -2.06 6.97 -4.68
C ASP A 117 -2.86 7.63 -3.55
N VAL A 118 -4.17 7.60 -3.62
CA VAL A 118 -5.06 8.05 -2.53
C VAL A 118 -5.33 6.94 -1.51
N VAL A 119 -5.68 5.74 -1.96
CA VAL A 119 -6.17 4.67 -1.06
C VAL A 119 -5.02 3.89 -0.40
N LEU A 120 -3.91 3.69 -1.13
CA LEU A 120 -2.75 2.94 -0.64
C LEU A 120 -2.11 3.57 0.61
N PRO A 121 -1.86 4.90 0.69
CA PRO A 121 -1.36 5.52 1.91
C PRO A 121 -2.25 5.26 3.14
N MET A 122 -3.57 5.33 2.98
CA MET A 122 -4.51 5.06 4.06
C MET A 122 -4.40 3.62 4.56
N LEU A 123 -4.33 2.66 3.63
CA LEU A 123 -4.12 1.26 3.95
C LEU A 123 -2.78 1.04 4.65
N PHE A 124 -1.69 1.61 4.11
CA PHE A 124 -0.35 1.42 4.65
C PHE A 124 -0.20 1.98 6.06
N VAL A 125 -0.72 3.18 6.31
CA VAL A 125 -0.68 3.78 7.65
C VAL A 125 -1.51 2.97 8.63
N THR A 126 -2.72 2.56 8.27
CA THR A 126 -3.60 1.80 9.18
C THR A 126 -3.04 0.42 9.51
N VAL A 127 -2.56 -0.33 8.51
CA VAL A 127 -1.93 -1.64 8.71
C VAL A 127 -0.59 -1.49 9.44
N GLY A 128 0.20 -0.49 9.07
CA GLY A 128 1.50 -0.22 9.68
C GLY A 128 1.38 0.10 11.17
N MET A 129 0.44 0.94 11.56
CA MET A 129 0.15 1.25 12.97
C MET A 129 -0.34 0.03 13.74
N GLY A 130 -1.18 -0.81 13.14
CA GLY A 130 -1.62 -2.07 13.73
C GLY A 130 -0.45 -3.00 14.03
N LEU A 131 0.43 -3.24 13.06
CA LEU A 131 1.63 -4.07 13.24
C LEU A 131 2.59 -3.52 14.30
N TRP A 132 2.69 -2.19 14.41
CA TRP A 132 3.51 -1.56 15.43
C TRP A 132 2.94 -1.79 16.83
N SER A 133 1.64 -1.55 17.02
CA SER A 133 0.93 -1.75 18.29
C SER A 133 0.97 -3.20 18.76
N ASP A 134 0.78 -4.17 17.84
CA ASP A 134 0.88 -5.60 18.14
C ASP A 134 2.27 -5.97 18.65
N ALA A 135 3.32 -5.40 18.03
CA ALA A 135 4.70 -5.65 18.44
C ALA A 135 5.07 -5.02 19.80
N GLU A 136 4.39 -3.95 20.20
CA GLU A 136 4.55 -3.36 21.55
C GLU A 136 3.91 -4.24 22.60
N SER A 137 2.72 -4.75 22.35
CA SER A 137 2.01 -5.63 23.28
C SER A 137 2.73 -6.97 23.52
N GLU A 138 3.36 -7.54 22.46
CA GLU A 138 4.19 -8.76 22.59
C GLU A 138 5.47 -8.53 23.39
N GLY A 139 6.04 -7.32 23.35
CA GLY A 139 7.28 -6.97 24.08
C GLY A 139 7.07 -6.66 25.56
N THR A 140 5.84 -6.45 25.99
CA THR A 140 5.46 -6.14 27.38
C THR A 140 4.82 -7.31 28.13
N ALA A 141 4.61 -8.44 27.47
CA ALA A 141 4.15 -9.67 28.13
C ALA A 141 5.28 -10.25 29.00
N PRO A 142 5.03 -10.53 30.29
CA PRO A 142 6.02 -11.03 31.25
C PRO A 142 6.46 -12.47 30.92
#